data_3841cfb107661350926d8826b9231a1e
#
_entry.id   3841cfb107661350926d8826b9231a1e
#
_cell.length_a   1.000
_cell.length_b   1.000
_cell.length_c   1.000
_cell.angle_alpha   90.00
_cell.angle_beta   90.00
_cell.angle_gamma   90.00
#
_symmetry.space_group_name_H-M   'P 1'
#
loop_
_entity.id
_entity.type
_entity.pdbx_description
1 polymer ?
#
loop_
_entity_poly.entity_id
_entity_poly.type
_entity_poly.pdbx_seq_one_letter_code
_entity_poly.pdbx_strand_id
1 'polypeptide(L)'
;MQGAKIYLRAEIDGAASAISYNDVLDHIGMTVSKDGVVIASNKTAKLFSQLDAADGLKSNVFIAEVGPKTDPVDLDVTIDVDPAMGNAFQEAAAHITFVFSVEDNELPPPPLELDKHDAYICGYPDGTVKPERQITRAEVATIFYRLLQDEARENVWSRTNSYSDVASGDWHNSAVSTLTNAGILAGYPDGTFRPNAPITRAEFATIAARFYHAPEVTGDAFSDISGSWARVYINRAAARGLIDGYEDGTFRPNQNIKRDEAMKIINRVLFRTPDKEHFLPDMIKWPDNSDTDAWYYTDVQEATNNHDYERVNNKSPETWTKITQARDWQALEAELAQKYPNR
;
A
#
# COMPACT_ATOMS: atom_id res chain seq x y z
N MET A 1 5.45 18.06 -5.50
CA MET A 1 4.22 17.20 -5.52
C MET A 1 3.94 16.94 -6.98
N GLN A 2 4.03 15.69 -7.40
CA GLN A 2 3.55 15.24 -8.70
C GLN A 2 2.03 15.30 -8.70
N GLY A 3 1.41 15.59 -9.84
CA GLY A 3 -0.03 15.70 -9.97
C GLY A 3 -0.69 14.32 -9.89
N ALA A 4 -1.89 14.25 -9.35
CA ALA A 4 -2.71 13.05 -9.37
C ALA A 4 -3.35 12.88 -10.75
N LYS A 5 -3.41 11.65 -11.27
CA LYS A 5 -4.13 11.34 -12.49
C LYS A 5 -5.58 11.02 -12.18
N ILE A 6 -6.47 11.66 -12.92
CA ILE A 6 -7.90 11.41 -12.83
C ILE A 6 -8.33 10.54 -13.99
N TYR A 7 -9.09 9.52 -13.70
CA TYR A 7 -9.72 8.61 -14.67
C TYR A 7 -11.22 8.64 -14.51
N LEU A 8 -11.92 8.34 -15.59
CA LEU A 8 -13.36 8.24 -15.67
C LEU A 8 -13.77 6.87 -16.18
N ARG A 9 -14.79 6.28 -15.56
CA ARG A 9 -15.55 5.15 -16.11
C ARG A 9 -17.04 5.39 -15.93
N ALA A 10 -17.86 4.71 -16.70
CA ALA A 10 -19.31 4.73 -16.58
C ALA A 10 -19.82 3.36 -16.12
N GLU A 11 -20.71 3.40 -15.15
CA GLU A 11 -21.44 2.22 -14.66
C GLU A 11 -22.93 2.44 -14.90
N ILE A 12 -23.62 1.39 -15.35
CA ILE A 12 -25.05 1.40 -15.56
C ILE A 12 -25.70 0.51 -14.51
N ASP A 13 -26.54 1.11 -13.68
CA ASP A 13 -27.31 0.40 -12.67
C ASP A 13 -28.62 -0.13 -13.25
N GLY A 14 -28.87 -1.43 -13.11
CA GLY A 14 -30.08 -2.10 -13.55
C GLY A 14 -31.25 -1.87 -12.60
N ALA A 15 -31.92 -0.72 -12.66
CA ALA A 15 -33.12 -0.48 -11.88
C ALA A 15 -34.40 -0.88 -12.63
N ALA A 16 -35.34 -1.46 -11.89
CA ALA A 16 -36.60 -2.01 -12.41
C ALA A 16 -37.57 -0.92 -12.86
N SER A 17 -37.80 -0.81 -14.16
CA SER A 17 -39.02 -0.23 -14.71
C SER A 17 -39.82 -1.31 -15.44
N ALA A 18 -41.11 -1.09 -15.67
CA ALA A 18 -41.99 -2.01 -16.39
C ALA A 18 -41.58 -2.21 -17.86
N ILE A 19 -40.72 -1.35 -18.40
CA ILE A 19 -40.03 -1.47 -19.69
C ILE A 19 -38.64 -1.92 -19.40
N SER A 20 -38.11 -2.87 -20.16
CA SER A 20 -36.77 -3.36 -19.97
C SER A 20 -35.77 -2.19 -20.01
N TYR A 21 -35.05 -1.99 -18.92
CA TYR A 21 -34.01 -0.97 -18.79
C TYR A 21 -32.99 -1.03 -19.96
N ASN A 22 -32.70 -2.24 -20.44
CA ASN A 22 -31.83 -2.46 -21.58
C ASN A 22 -32.40 -1.85 -22.87
N ASP A 23 -33.72 -1.84 -23.06
CA ASP A 23 -34.35 -1.29 -24.27
C ASP A 23 -34.21 0.23 -24.33
N VAL A 24 -34.30 0.92 -23.18
CA VAL A 24 -34.05 2.38 -23.07
C VAL A 24 -32.65 2.74 -23.46
N LEU A 25 -31.67 1.99 -22.95
CA LEU A 25 -30.25 2.25 -23.18
C LEU A 25 -29.80 2.00 -24.64
N ASP A 26 -30.55 1.22 -25.40
CA ASP A 26 -30.29 1.00 -26.83
C ASP A 26 -30.73 2.21 -27.70
N HIS A 27 -31.50 3.16 -27.14
CA HIS A 27 -32.02 4.37 -27.80
C HIS A 27 -31.40 5.69 -27.32
N ILE A 28 -30.40 5.63 -26.44
CA ILE A 28 -29.72 6.80 -25.89
C ILE A 28 -28.26 6.74 -26.30
N GLY A 29 -27.82 7.69 -27.12
CA GLY A 29 -26.42 7.90 -27.44
C GLY A 29 -25.73 8.76 -26.38
N MET A 30 -24.43 8.55 -26.19
CA MET A 30 -23.63 9.32 -25.25
C MET A 30 -22.31 9.73 -25.85
N THR A 31 -21.91 10.96 -25.55
CA THR A 31 -20.58 11.47 -25.87
C THR A 31 -20.03 12.20 -24.66
N VAL A 32 -18.80 11.87 -24.26
CA VAL A 32 -18.03 12.60 -23.23
C VAL A 32 -16.86 13.27 -23.90
N SER A 33 -16.70 14.56 -23.68
CA SER A 33 -15.57 15.34 -24.20
C SER A 33 -14.93 16.21 -23.11
N LYS A 34 -13.67 16.54 -23.30
CA LYS A 34 -12.88 17.47 -22.50
C LYS A 34 -12.27 18.52 -23.40
N ASP A 35 -12.47 19.78 -23.07
CA ASP A 35 -11.93 20.92 -23.86
C ASP A 35 -12.28 20.81 -25.37
N GLY A 36 -13.48 20.29 -25.66
CA GLY A 36 -13.97 20.06 -27.04
C GLY A 36 -13.37 18.83 -27.74
N VAL A 37 -12.53 18.04 -27.06
CA VAL A 37 -11.98 16.80 -27.61
C VAL A 37 -12.78 15.62 -27.07
N VAL A 38 -13.33 14.80 -27.96
CA VAL A 38 -14.10 13.62 -27.58
C VAL A 38 -13.17 12.58 -26.93
N ILE A 39 -13.52 12.17 -25.70
CA ILE A 39 -12.85 11.12 -24.94
C ILE A 39 -13.47 9.76 -25.28
N ALA A 40 -14.81 9.71 -25.27
CA ALA A 40 -15.57 8.51 -25.59
C ALA A 40 -16.92 8.88 -26.19
N SER A 41 -17.40 8.10 -27.16
CA SER A 41 -18.69 8.30 -27.79
C SER A 41 -19.27 6.99 -28.28
N ASN A 42 -20.55 6.77 -28.03
CA ASN A 42 -21.29 5.65 -28.61
C ASN A 42 -22.75 6.02 -28.86
N LYS A 43 -23.34 5.41 -29.89
CA LYS A 43 -24.75 5.62 -30.26
C LYS A 43 -25.74 4.98 -29.29
N THR A 44 -25.29 4.07 -28.44
CA THR A 44 -26.10 3.45 -27.41
C THR A 44 -25.41 3.49 -26.07
N ALA A 45 -26.09 3.90 -25.02
CA ALA A 45 -25.55 3.98 -23.67
C ALA A 45 -25.16 2.59 -23.13
N LYS A 46 -25.85 1.55 -23.60
CA LYS A 46 -25.52 0.16 -23.27
C LYS A 46 -24.12 -0.21 -23.74
N LEU A 47 -23.77 0.09 -24.98
CA LEU A 47 -22.44 -0.16 -25.53
C LEU A 47 -21.40 0.76 -24.89
N PHE A 48 -21.77 2.01 -24.60
CA PHE A 48 -20.89 2.97 -23.95
C PHE A 48 -20.31 2.48 -22.60
N SER A 49 -21.09 1.73 -21.83
CA SER A 49 -20.63 1.12 -20.57
C SER A 49 -19.95 -0.25 -20.72
N GLN A 50 -19.93 -0.81 -21.92
CA GLN A 50 -19.39 -2.16 -22.21
C GLN A 50 -18.11 -2.14 -23.04
N LEU A 51 -17.83 -1.06 -23.75
CA LEU A 51 -16.67 -0.89 -24.59
C LEU A 51 -15.64 0.04 -23.94
N ASP A 52 -14.39 -0.14 -24.31
CA ASP A 52 -13.26 0.63 -23.78
C ASP A 52 -12.79 1.70 -24.78
N ALA A 53 -12.06 2.70 -24.27
CA ALA A 53 -11.45 3.79 -25.00
C ALA A 53 -12.46 4.61 -25.84
N ALA A 54 -12.10 5.03 -27.05
CA ALA A 54 -12.88 5.96 -27.86
C ALA A 54 -14.37 5.56 -28.09
N ASP A 55 -14.70 4.28 -27.93
CA ASP A 55 -16.06 3.73 -28.14
C ASP A 55 -16.89 3.62 -26.86
N GLY A 56 -16.30 3.81 -25.68
CA GLY A 56 -17.00 3.71 -24.40
C GLY A 56 -16.14 3.96 -23.18
N LEU A 57 -16.72 3.79 -21.98
CA LEU A 57 -16.11 4.03 -20.68
C LEU A 57 -16.29 2.83 -19.73
N LYS A 58 -16.11 1.61 -20.23
CA LYS A 58 -16.15 0.40 -19.41
C LYS A 58 -15.00 0.35 -18.40
N SER A 59 -13.81 0.70 -18.85
CA SER A 59 -12.61 0.79 -18.04
C SER A 59 -12.25 2.24 -17.73
N ASN A 60 -11.35 2.45 -16.79
CA ASN A 60 -10.87 3.78 -16.46
C ASN A 60 -10.15 4.43 -17.64
N VAL A 61 -10.68 5.51 -18.15
CA VAL A 61 -10.08 6.33 -19.21
C VAL A 61 -9.42 7.56 -18.56
N PHE A 62 -8.16 7.81 -18.91
CA PHE A 62 -7.41 8.97 -18.42
C PHE A 62 -8.06 10.28 -18.87
N ILE A 63 -8.31 11.19 -17.90
CA ILE A 63 -8.94 12.49 -18.13
C ILE A 63 -7.94 13.61 -18.00
N ALA A 64 -7.24 13.69 -16.88
CA ALA A 64 -6.34 14.77 -16.57
C ALA A 64 -5.34 14.41 -15.48
N GLU A 65 -4.24 15.15 -15.46
CA GLU A 65 -3.33 15.23 -14.32
C GLU A 65 -3.61 16.54 -13.57
N VAL A 66 -3.90 16.45 -12.28
CA VAL A 66 -4.25 17.60 -11.44
C VAL A 66 -3.26 17.72 -10.28
N GLY A 67 -2.85 18.94 -9.96
CA GLY A 67 -1.97 19.29 -8.86
C GLY A 67 -2.57 20.39 -7.98
N PRO A 68 -1.89 20.82 -6.93
CA PRO A 68 -2.41 21.79 -5.96
C PRO A 68 -2.80 23.16 -6.54
N LYS A 69 -2.44 23.42 -7.80
CA LYS A 69 -2.67 24.70 -8.49
C LYS A 69 -3.17 24.51 -9.93
N THR A 70 -3.72 23.37 -10.27
CA THR A 70 -4.34 23.17 -11.59
C THR A 70 -5.72 23.81 -11.63
N ASP A 71 -6.07 24.37 -12.79
CA ASP A 71 -7.40 24.87 -13.04
C ASP A 71 -8.42 23.70 -13.01
N PRO A 72 -9.69 23.99 -12.73
CA PRO A 72 -10.76 22.99 -12.84
C PRO A 72 -10.75 22.31 -14.21
N VAL A 73 -11.08 21.04 -14.22
CA VAL A 73 -11.22 20.26 -15.47
C VAL A 73 -12.71 20.10 -15.74
N ASP A 74 -13.18 20.71 -16.82
CA ASP A 74 -14.56 20.61 -17.25
C ASP A 74 -14.73 19.43 -18.22
N LEU A 75 -15.77 18.66 -18.01
CA LEU A 75 -16.20 17.58 -18.88
C LEU A 75 -17.60 17.88 -19.40
N ASP A 76 -17.75 17.83 -20.72
CA ASP A 76 -19.04 17.93 -21.38
C ASP A 76 -19.59 16.53 -21.60
N VAL A 77 -20.82 16.29 -21.11
CA VAL A 77 -21.57 15.06 -21.37
C VAL A 77 -22.76 15.38 -22.25
N THR A 78 -22.76 14.89 -23.46
CA THR A 78 -23.89 15.02 -24.38
C THR A 78 -24.66 13.71 -24.42
N ILE A 79 -25.98 13.83 -24.27
CA ILE A 79 -26.92 12.71 -24.35
C ILE A 79 -27.79 12.93 -25.57
N ASP A 80 -27.70 12.00 -26.51
CA ASP A 80 -28.51 12.00 -27.73
C ASP A 80 -29.62 10.96 -27.59
N VAL A 81 -30.87 11.40 -27.73
CA VAL A 81 -32.03 10.50 -27.70
C VAL A 81 -32.48 10.20 -29.11
N ASP A 82 -32.58 8.91 -29.48
CA ASP A 82 -33.04 8.48 -30.77
C ASP A 82 -34.48 9.00 -31.01
N PRO A 83 -34.73 9.81 -32.06
CA PRO A 83 -36.09 10.29 -32.39
C PRO A 83 -37.09 9.17 -32.67
N ALA A 84 -36.62 7.97 -32.97
CA ALA A 84 -37.47 6.79 -33.17
C ALA A 84 -37.99 6.20 -31.85
N MET A 85 -37.53 6.72 -30.70
CA MET A 85 -38.01 6.37 -29.37
C MET A 85 -39.47 6.82 -29.22
N GLY A 86 -40.38 5.91 -29.41
CA GLY A 86 -41.83 6.18 -29.43
C GLY A 86 -42.42 6.37 -28.03
N ASN A 87 -43.75 6.61 -27.98
CA ASN A 87 -44.49 6.85 -26.73
C ASN A 87 -44.41 5.68 -25.71
N ALA A 88 -43.98 4.50 -26.12
CA ALA A 88 -43.79 3.36 -25.23
C ALA A 88 -42.74 3.60 -24.13
N PHE A 89 -41.84 4.58 -24.34
CA PHE A 89 -40.80 4.93 -23.39
C PHE A 89 -41.11 6.18 -22.54
N GLN A 90 -42.34 6.69 -22.61
CA GLN A 90 -42.76 7.76 -21.71
C GLN A 90 -42.68 7.28 -20.27
N GLU A 91 -42.04 8.09 -19.41
CA GLU A 91 -41.75 7.77 -17.99
C GLU A 91 -40.69 6.70 -17.76
N ALA A 92 -40.00 6.24 -18.79
CA ALA A 92 -38.81 5.37 -18.61
C ALA A 92 -37.64 6.19 -18.05
N ALA A 93 -36.94 5.63 -17.06
CA ALA A 93 -35.75 6.24 -16.46
C ALA A 93 -34.55 5.31 -16.62
N ALA A 94 -33.43 5.88 -16.99
CA ALA A 94 -32.13 5.20 -16.99
C ALA A 94 -31.16 5.96 -16.09
N HIS A 95 -30.42 5.23 -15.29
CA HIS A 95 -29.39 5.79 -14.41
C HIS A 95 -28.01 5.40 -14.93
N ILE A 96 -27.17 6.39 -15.16
CA ILE A 96 -25.77 6.21 -15.54
C ILE A 96 -24.94 6.89 -14.46
N THR A 97 -24.07 6.12 -13.83
CA THR A 97 -23.15 6.61 -12.81
C THR A 97 -21.77 6.83 -13.43
N PHE A 98 -21.30 8.05 -13.38
CA PHE A 98 -19.91 8.36 -13.73
C PHE A 98 -19.04 8.22 -12.48
N VAL A 99 -18.08 7.32 -12.55
CA VAL A 99 -17.15 7.06 -11.44
C VAL A 99 -15.83 7.73 -11.76
N PHE A 100 -15.47 8.72 -10.97
CA PHE A 100 -14.14 9.33 -11.02
C PHE A 100 -13.22 8.57 -10.07
N SER A 101 -12.13 8.03 -10.60
CA SER A 101 -11.07 7.45 -9.80
C SER A 101 -9.82 8.33 -9.91
N VAL A 102 -9.20 8.57 -8.77
CA VAL A 102 -7.91 9.26 -8.70
C VAL A 102 -6.85 8.18 -8.58
N GLU A 103 -6.01 8.08 -9.58
CA GLU A 103 -4.78 7.34 -9.46
C GLU A 103 -3.73 8.32 -8.95
N ASP A 104 -3.37 8.15 -7.68
CA ASP A 104 -2.19 8.83 -7.16
C ASP A 104 -1.01 8.40 -8.04
N ASN A 105 -0.23 9.36 -8.52
CA ASN A 105 1.02 9.11 -9.23
C ASN A 105 2.07 8.59 -8.23
N GLU A 106 1.67 7.65 -7.38
CA GLU A 106 2.64 6.90 -6.61
C GLU A 106 3.44 6.09 -7.63
N LEU A 107 4.69 6.47 -7.80
CA LEU A 107 5.67 5.55 -8.42
C LEU A 107 5.43 4.18 -7.77
N PRO A 108 5.48 3.09 -8.55
CA PRO A 108 5.38 1.78 -7.94
C PRO A 108 6.36 1.73 -6.78
N PRO A 109 5.92 1.25 -5.61
CA PRO A 109 6.78 1.22 -4.44
C PRO A 109 8.07 0.50 -4.79
N PRO A 110 9.21 0.96 -4.26
CA PRO A 110 10.46 0.27 -4.50
C PRO A 110 10.34 -1.18 -4.00
N PRO A 111 10.75 -2.17 -4.80
CA PRO A 111 10.57 -3.57 -4.46
C PRO A 111 11.34 -3.95 -3.20
N LEU A 112 10.71 -4.82 -2.38
CA LEU A 112 11.34 -5.44 -1.22
C LEU A 112 12.19 -6.65 -1.63
N GLU A 113 13.22 -6.93 -0.86
CA GLU A 113 14.04 -8.13 -0.99
C GLU A 113 13.29 -9.34 -0.43
N LEU A 114 12.84 -10.21 -1.29
CA LEU A 114 12.02 -11.37 -0.93
C LEU A 114 12.81 -12.68 -0.88
N ASP A 115 13.94 -12.74 -1.58
CA ASP A 115 14.69 -13.97 -1.76
C ASP A 115 15.80 -14.17 -0.71
N LYS A 116 16.29 -13.07 -0.12
CA LYS A 116 17.29 -13.12 0.93
C LYS A 116 16.66 -12.92 2.29
N HIS A 117 16.92 -13.85 3.21
CA HIS A 117 16.43 -13.73 4.58
C HIS A 117 17.48 -13.02 5.45
N ASP A 118 17.75 -11.76 5.11
CA ASP A 118 18.54 -10.89 5.97
C ASP A 118 17.73 -10.47 7.19
N ALA A 119 18.37 -10.46 8.36
CA ALA A 119 17.78 -9.92 9.58
C ALA A 119 17.50 -8.43 9.42
N TYR A 120 16.28 -8.05 9.70
CA TYR A 120 15.84 -6.66 9.61
C TYR A 120 15.63 -6.01 10.99
N ILE A 121 15.58 -6.81 12.04
CA ILE A 121 15.54 -6.39 13.45
C ILE A 121 16.91 -6.64 14.09
N CYS A 122 17.43 -5.64 14.78
CA CYS A 122 18.59 -5.77 15.65
C CYS A 122 18.13 -5.83 17.11
N GLY A 123 18.85 -6.60 17.93
CA GLY A 123 18.70 -6.54 19.39
C GLY A 123 19.22 -5.22 19.96
N TYR A 124 18.93 -5.02 21.24
CA TYR A 124 19.43 -3.88 21.99
C TYR A 124 20.82 -4.15 22.60
N PRO A 125 21.55 -3.09 22.99
CA PRO A 125 22.87 -3.26 23.62
C PRO A 125 22.87 -4.07 24.92
N ASP A 126 21.70 -4.21 25.56
CA ASP A 126 21.51 -5.04 26.76
C ASP A 126 21.34 -6.55 26.44
N GLY A 127 21.45 -6.94 25.18
CA GLY A 127 21.33 -8.32 24.73
C GLY A 127 19.89 -8.82 24.61
N THR A 128 18.91 -7.95 24.64
CA THR A 128 17.47 -8.28 24.50
C THR A 128 16.90 -7.86 23.15
N VAL A 129 15.76 -8.42 22.73
CA VAL A 129 15.04 -8.02 21.51
C VAL A 129 13.76 -7.24 21.81
N LYS A 130 13.26 -7.31 23.04
CA LYS A 130 12.08 -6.61 23.57
C LYS A 130 10.82 -6.77 22.70
N PRO A 131 10.32 -8.00 22.52
CA PRO A 131 9.21 -8.26 21.61
C PRO A 131 7.95 -7.46 21.99
N GLU A 132 7.62 -7.38 23.25
CA GLU A 132 6.42 -6.70 23.72
C GLU A 132 6.53 -5.16 23.85
N ARG A 133 7.70 -4.59 23.56
CA ARG A 133 7.88 -3.13 23.56
C ARG A 133 7.17 -2.51 22.35
N GLN A 134 6.58 -1.33 22.54
CA GLN A 134 6.10 -0.52 21.41
C GLN A 134 7.26 -0.16 20.47
N ILE A 135 7.07 -0.35 19.17
CA ILE A 135 8.07 0.00 18.16
C ILE A 135 7.93 1.48 17.78
N THR A 136 9.05 2.16 17.56
CA THR A 136 9.06 3.57 17.18
C THR A 136 8.97 3.76 15.67
N ARG A 137 8.56 4.97 15.26
CA ARG A 137 8.50 5.34 13.84
C ARG A 137 9.86 5.27 13.15
N ALA A 138 10.94 5.65 13.83
CA ALA A 138 12.30 5.54 13.32
C ALA A 138 12.76 4.08 13.15
N GLU A 139 12.43 3.20 14.10
CA GLU A 139 12.71 1.77 14.00
C GLU A 139 12.00 1.16 12.78
N VAL A 140 10.72 1.50 12.57
CA VAL A 140 9.95 1.02 11.40
C VAL A 140 10.53 1.55 10.09
N ALA A 141 10.89 2.83 10.02
CA ALA A 141 11.56 3.39 8.86
C ALA A 141 12.84 2.64 8.53
N THR A 142 13.69 2.35 9.55
CA THR A 142 14.94 1.64 9.36
C THR A 142 14.74 0.20 8.88
N ILE A 143 13.71 -0.48 9.38
CA ILE A 143 13.35 -1.83 8.94
C ILE A 143 13.01 -1.83 7.45
N PHE A 144 12.04 -1.04 7.02
CA PHE A 144 11.63 -1.02 5.62
C PHE A 144 12.74 -0.51 4.67
N TYR A 145 13.58 0.42 5.11
CA TYR A 145 14.77 0.82 4.38
C TYR A 145 15.74 -0.36 4.14
N ARG A 146 15.97 -1.18 5.16
CA ARG A 146 16.83 -2.37 5.05
C ARG A 146 16.24 -3.45 4.16
N LEU A 147 14.92 -3.56 4.13
CA LEU A 147 14.20 -4.54 3.32
C LEU A 147 14.08 -4.18 1.84
N LEU A 148 14.44 -2.97 1.41
CA LEU A 148 14.48 -2.63 0.00
C LEU A 148 15.53 -3.45 -0.74
N GLN A 149 15.25 -3.87 -1.97
CA GLN A 149 16.27 -4.37 -2.88
C GLN A 149 17.37 -3.32 -3.09
N ASP A 150 18.60 -3.75 -3.29
CA ASP A 150 19.76 -2.85 -3.33
C ASP A 150 19.65 -1.78 -4.40
N GLU A 151 19.32 -2.17 -5.63
CA GLU A 151 19.12 -1.23 -6.72
C GLU A 151 17.96 -0.27 -6.46
N ALA A 152 16.86 -0.78 -5.91
CA ALA A 152 15.70 0.03 -5.57
C ALA A 152 16.01 1.04 -4.46
N ARG A 153 16.75 0.61 -3.42
CA ARG A 153 17.22 1.49 -2.35
C ARG A 153 18.11 2.59 -2.89
N GLU A 154 19.06 2.26 -3.75
CA GLU A 154 19.98 3.19 -4.37
C GLU A 154 19.25 4.24 -5.22
N ASN A 155 18.25 3.84 -6.00
CA ASN A 155 17.47 4.71 -6.86
C ASN A 155 16.72 5.80 -6.07
N VAL A 156 16.18 5.45 -4.90
CA VAL A 156 15.41 6.36 -4.04
C VAL A 156 16.23 6.92 -2.86
N TRP A 157 17.51 6.55 -2.73
CA TRP A 157 18.33 6.93 -1.60
C TRP A 157 18.43 8.44 -1.42
N SER A 158 18.29 8.88 -0.17
CA SER A 158 18.40 10.28 0.23
C SER A 158 18.83 10.40 1.69
N ARG A 159 19.56 11.47 2.00
CA ARG A 159 19.86 11.95 3.36
C ARG A 159 19.22 13.30 3.65
N THR A 160 18.46 13.81 2.70
CA THR A 160 17.82 15.12 2.78
C THR A 160 16.33 14.94 3.03
N ASN A 161 15.83 15.62 4.04
CA ASN A 161 14.41 15.67 4.37
C ASN A 161 14.04 17.08 4.87
N SER A 162 12.74 17.35 5.01
CA SER A 162 12.21 18.65 5.47
C SER A 162 11.72 18.62 6.92
N TYR A 163 11.95 17.51 7.65
CA TYR A 163 11.45 17.37 9.01
C TYR A 163 12.32 18.13 10.02
N SER A 164 11.69 18.91 10.86
CA SER A 164 12.39 19.75 11.85
C SER A 164 13.06 18.95 12.97
N ASP A 165 12.65 17.69 13.16
CA ASP A 165 13.08 16.77 14.21
C ASP A 165 13.87 15.55 13.71
N VAL A 166 14.37 15.62 12.45
CA VAL A 166 15.27 14.61 11.87
C VAL A 166 16.52 15.31 11.36
N ALA A 167 17.57 15.27 12.16
CA ALA A 167 18.85 15.89 11.82
C ALA A 167 19.71 14.99 10.91
N SER A 168 20.61 15.59 10.13
CA SER A 168 21.49 14.86 9.20
C SER A 168 22.42 13.84 9.87
N GLY A 169 22.71 14.01 11.17
CA GLY A 169 23.54 13.11 11.97
C GLY A 169 22.78 12.01 12.71
N ASP A 170 21.45 12.01 12.63
CA ASP A 170 20.66 11.00 13.32
C ASP A 170 20.80 9.63 12.64
N TRP A 171 20.87 8.58 13.45
CA TRP A 171 21.07 7.20 12.99
C TRP A 171 19.95 6.72 12.02
N HIS A 172 18.79 7.32 12.09
CA HIS A 172 17.62 7.01 11.27
C HIS A 172 17.44 7.95 10.08
N ASN A 173 18.30 8.96 9.93
CA ASN A 173 18.14 9.98 8.89
C ASN A 173 18.07 9.39 7.47
N SER A 174 19.04 8.53 7.11
CA SER A 174 19.07 7.90 5.79
C SER A 174 17.79 7.11 5.50
N ALA A 175 17.29 6.36 6.48
CA ALA A 175 16.09 5.56 6.35
C ALA A 175 14.83 6.42 6.18
N VAL A 176 14.66 7.43 7.04
CA VAL A 176 13.51 8.34 6.99
C VAL A 176 13.51 9.14 5.69
N SER A 177 14.66 9.71 5.32
CA SER A 177 14.79 10.52 4.09
C SER A 177 14.54 9.69 2.83
N THR A 178 15.12 8.50 2.74
CA THR A 178 14.96 7.59 1.60
C THR A 178 13.51 7.16 1.42
N LEU A 179 12.84 6.70 2.48
CA LEU A 179 11.45 6.25 2.39
C LEU A 179 10.45 7.39 2.20
N THR A 180 10.79 8.59 2.67
CA THR A 180 10.00 9.81 2.36
C THR A 180 10.16 10.18 0.89
N ASN A 181 11.38 10.14 0.35
CA ASN A 181 11.64 10.37 -1.07
C ASN A 181 10.92 9.35 -1.97
N ALA A 182 10.79 8.12 -1.50
CA ALA A 182 10.04 7.05 -2.18
C ALA A 182 8.51 7.14 -2.01
N GLY A 183 7.98 8.12 -1.26
CA GLY A 183 6.53 8.25 -1.00
C GLY A 183 5.96 7.21 -0.01
N ILE A 184 6.80 6.34 0.57
CA ILE A 184 6.37 5.29 1.51
C ILE A 184 6.05 5.85 2.89
N LEU A 185 6.83 6.82 3.35
CA LEU A 185 6.63 7.50 4.63
C LEU A 185 6.19 8.95 4.44
N ALA A 186 5.43 9.44 5.40
CA ALA A 186 5.10 10.85 5.53
C ALA A 186 5.25 11.31 6.98
N GLY A 187 5.59 12.58 7.15
CA GLY A 187 5.55 13.26 8.45
C GLY A 187 4.16 13.82 8.76
N TYR A 188 4.11 14.61 9.80
CA TYR A 188 2.90 15.29 10.25
C TYR A 188 2.76 16.69 9.63
N PRO A 189 1.54 17.26 9.60
CA PRO A 189 1.31 18.59 9.04
C PRO A 189 2.08 19.73 9.72
N ASP A 190 2.58 19.51 10.95
CA ASP A 190 3.41 20.48 11.70
C ASP A 190 4.89 20.46 11.25
N GLY A 191 5.25 19.68 10.24
CA GLY A 191 6.62 19.58 9.73
C GLY A 191 7.53 18.65 10.53
N THR A 192 6.97 17.84 11.44
CA THR A 192 7.73 16.84 12.21
C THR A 192 7.54 15.43 11.65
N PHE A 193 8.52 14.55 11.91
CA PHE A 193 8.41 13.11 11.67
C PHE A 193 8.08 12.32 12.94
N ARG A 194 8.49 12.82 14.09
CA ARG A 194 8.38 12.21 15.42
C ARG A 194 9.08 10.85 15.51
N PRO A 195 10.39 10.77 15.27
CA PRO A 195 11.12 9.51 15.13
C PRO A 195 11.02 8.59 16.33
N ASN A 196 11.02 9.16 17.55
CA ASN A 196 10.98 8.43 18.80
C ASN A 196 9.55 8.12 19.30
N ALA A 197 8.51 8.60 18.62
CA ALA A 197 7.15 8.28 18.99
C ALA A 197 6.82 6.83 18.59
N PRO A 198 6.01 6.12 19.41
CA PRO A 198 5.47 4.84 18.99
C PRO A 198 4.60 5.03 17.74
N ILE A 199 4.62 4.04 16.84
CA ILE A 199 3.77 4.04 15.66
C ILE A 199 2.44 3.34 15.96
N THR A 200 1.34 3.86 15.40
CA THR A 200 0.04 3.23 15.53
C THR A 200 -0.13 2.07 14.56
N ARG A 201 -1.07 1.16 14.85
CA ARG A 201 -1.44 0.04 13.98
C ARG A 201 -1.91 0.53 12.61
N ALA A 202 -2.65 1.64 12.56
CA ALA A 202 -3.11 2.26 11.31
C ALA A 202 -1.94 2.79 10.46
N GLU A 203 -0.99 3.49 11.06
CA GLU A 203 0.20 3.99 10.36
C GLU A 203 1.05 2.83 9.84
N PHE A 204 1.25 1.78 10.64
CA PHE A 204 2.01 0.60 10.24
C PHE A 204 1.34 -0.16 9.10
N ALA A 205 0.02 -0.41 9.19
CA ALA A 205 -0.74 -1.06 8.13
C ALA A 205 -0.70 -0.26 6.81
N THR A 206 -0.70 1.08 6.90
CA THR A 206 -0.56 1.97 5.74
C THR A 206 0.79 1.77 5.06
N ILE A 207 1.89 1.70 5.82
CA ILE A 207 3.22 1.45 5.27
C ILE A 207 3.27 0.07 4.60
N ALA A 208 2.82 -0.98 5.27
CA ALA A 208 2.79 -2.33 4.73
C ALA A 208 1.95 -2.42 3.43
N ALA A 209 0.79 -1.79 3.41
CA ALA A 209 -0.10 -1.78 2.24
C ALA A 209 0.49 -1.02 1.04
N ARG A 210 1.34 -0.02 1.26
CA ARG A 210 1.98 0.75 0.19
C ARG A 210 2.99 -0.04 -0.62
N PHE A 211 3.54 -1.12 -0.08
CA PHE A 211 4.44 -2.02 -0.83
C PHE A 211 3.69 -2.98 -1.76
N TYR A 212 2.37 -3.05 -1.68
CA TYR A 212 1.56 -3.94 -2.51
C TYR A 212 0.39 -3.21 -3.12
N HIS A 213 0.34 -3.16 -4.44
CA HIS A 213 -0.88 -2.77 -5.13
C HIS A 213 -1.97 -3.81 -4.85
N ALA A 214 -2.98 -3.42 -4.10
CA ALA A 214 -4.18 -4.22 -3.91
C ALA A 214 -5.36 -3.49 -4.56
N PRO A 215 -6.27 -4.20 -5.23
CA PRO A 215 -7.48 -3.60 -5.74
C PRO A 215 -8.29 -2.99 -4.59
N GLU A 216 -9.15 -2.04 -4.92
CA GLU A 216 -10.11 -1.53 -3.95
C GLU A 216 -10.97 -2.68 -3.41
N VAL A 217 -11.15 -2.68 -2.11
CA VAL A 217 -11.95 -3.68 -1.40
C VAL A 217 -13.26 -3.04 -0.98
N THR A 218 -14.37 -3.63 -1.35
CA THR A 218 -15.70 -3.20 -0.91
C THR A 218 -15.99 -3.74 0.49
N GLY A 219 -16.49 -2.87 1.37
CA GLY A 219 -16.78 -3.20 2.76
C GLY A 219 -15.59 -3.03 3.70
N ASP A 220 -15.86 -3.12 4.99
CA ASP A 220 -14.86 -3.01 6.05
C ASP A 220 -14.49 -4.38 6.58
N ALA A 221 -13.20 -4.67 6.61
CA ALA A 221 -12.66 -5.92 7.19
C ALA A 221 -12.82 -5.97 8.72
N PHE A 222 -12.93 -4.80 9.37
CA PHE A 222 -13.02 -4.68 10.82
C PHE A 222 -14.08 -3.64 11.21
N SER A 223 -14.72 -3.85 12.36
CA SER A 223 -15.89 -3.07 12.80
C SER A 223 -15.57 -1.61 13.20
N ASP A 224 -14.32 -1.28 13.50
CA ASP A 224 -13.89 -0.01 14.08
C ASP A 224 -13.08 0.88 13.13
N ILE A 225 -13.06 0.58 11.83
CA ILE A 225 -12.24 1.32 10.86
C ILE A 225 -13.01 2.29 9.97
N SER A 226 -14.34 2.31 10.01
CA SER A 226 -15.18 3.13 9.11
C SER A 226 -14.87 4.62 9.15
N GLY A 227 -14.49 5.16 10.31
CA GLY A 227 -14.05 6.55 10.50
C GLY A 227 -12.54 6.78 10.46
N SER A 228 -11.74 5.74 10.18
CA SER A 228 -10.29 5.86 10.15
C SER A 228 -9.81 6.44 8.83
N TRP A 229 -8.86 7.39 8.89
CA TRP A 229 -8.16 7.90 7.71
C TRP A 229 -7.43 6.78 6.94
N ALA A 230 -7.01 5.71 7.64
CA ALA A 230 -6.29 4.58 7.08
C ALA A 230 -7.23 3.45 6.58
N ARG A 231 -8.55 3.64 6.56
CA ARG A 231 -9.55 2.63 6.21
C ARG A 231 -9.20 1.87 4.94
N VAL A 232 -8.86 2.58 3.88
CA VAL A 232 -8.50 1.98 2.58
C VAL A 232 -7.27 1.08 2.68
N TYR A 233 -6.23 1.54 3.35
CA TYR A 233 -4.98 0.79 3.52
C TYR A 233 -5.17 -0.43 4.42
N ILE A 234 -5.94 -0.29 5.50
CA ILE A 234 -6.27 -1.41 6.41
C ILE A 234 -7.04 -2.49 5.65
N ASN A 235 -8.06 -2.12 4.88
CA ASN A 235 -8.83 -3.06 4.06
C ASN A 235 -7.94 -3.76 3.01
N ARG A 236 -7.06 -3.03 2.34
CA ARG A 236 -6.09 -3.59 1.38
C ARG A 236 -5.13 -4.59 2.04
N ALA A 237 -4.58 -4.23 3.20
CA ALA A 237 -3.67 -5.09 3.95
C ALA A 237 -4.38 -6.36 4.46
N ALA A 238 -5.61 -6.24 4.94
CA ALA A 238 -6.43 -7.37 5.38
C ALA A 238 -6.78 -8.32 4.22
N ALA A 239 -7.20 -7.77 3.08
CA ALA A 239 -7.53 -8.57 1.88
C ALA A 239 -6.34 -9.38 1.35
N ARG A 240 -5.11 -8.91 1.61
CA ARG A 240 -3.86 -9.61 1.29
C ARG A 240 -3.39 -10.58 2.39
N GLY A 241 -4.09 -10.64 3.53
CA GLY A 241 -3.67 -11.45 4.67
C GLY A 241 -2.42 -10.94 5.39
N LEU A 242 -2.05 -9.66 5.18
CA LEU A 242 -0.87 -9.07 5.83
C LEU A 242 -1.13 -8.76 7.30
N ILE A 243 -2.36 -8.38 7.63
CA ILE A 243 -2.78 -8.01 8.98
C ILE A 243 -3.98 -8.82 9.45
N ASP A 244 -4.05 -9.03 10.75
CA ASP A 244 -5.21 -9.57 11.45
C ASP A 244 -5.81 -8.51 12.38
N GLY A 245 -7.11 -8.63 12.63
CA GLY A 245 -7.79 -7.97 13.74
C GLY A 245 -7.69 -8.77 15.03
N TYR A 246 -8.43 -8.30 16.02
CA TYR A 246 -8.63 -8.98 17.29
C TYR A 246 -9.85 -9.91 17.21
N GLU A 247 -9.95 -10.83 18.15
CA GLU A 247 -11.06 -11.80 18.23
C GLU A 247 -12.45 -11.13 18.33
N ASP A 248 -12.50 -9.89 18.82
CA ASP A 248 -13.72 -9.09 18.90
C ASP A 248 -14.13 -8.42 17.58
N GLY A 249 -13.42 -8.70 16.50
CA GLY A 249 -13.68 -8.16 15.17
C GLY A 249 -13.18 -6.72 14.97
N THR A 250 -12.39 -6.17 15.89
CA THR A 250 -11.78 -4.84 15.79
C THR A 250 -10.36 -4.89 15.25
N PHE A 251 -9.87 -3.78 14.67
CA PHE A 251 -8.47 -3.59 14.28
C PHE A 251 -7.69 -2.73 15.29
N ARG A 252 -8.38 -1.84 15.98
CA ARG A 252 -7.84 -0.85 16.92
C ARG A 252 -6.81 0.08 16.26
N PRO A 253 -7.21 0.85 15.24
CA PRO A 253 -6.30 1.61 14.37
C PRO A 253 -5.40 2.60 15.14
N ASN A 254 -5.89 3.19 16.20
CA ASN A 254 -5.17 4.18 17.01
C ASN A 254 -4.30 3.58 18.11
N GLN A 255 -4.33 2.25 18.31
CA GLN A 255 -3.45 1.59 19.28
C GLN A 255 -2.02 1.53 18.75
N ASN A 256 -1.03 1.76 19.60
CA ASN A 256 0.37 1.57 19.25
C ASN A 256 0.66 0.08 19.02
N ILE A 257 1.44 -0.23 17.97
CA ILE A 257 1.85 -1.60 17.66
C ILE A 257 3.09 -2.00 18.46
N LYS A 258 3.15 -3.25 18.88
CA LYS A 258 4.33 -3.83 19.53
C LYS A 258 5.32 -4.37 18.48
N ARG A 259 6.56 -4.59 18.90
CA ARG A 259 7.63 -5.12 18.03
C ARG A 259 7.31 -6.53 17.53
N ASP A 260 6.76 -7.40 18.37
CA ASP A 260 6.30 -8.76 18.02
C ASP A 260 5.20 -8.72 16.95
N GLU A 261 4.19 -7.88 17.13
CA GLU A 261 3.12 -7.69 16.14
C GLU A 261 3.69 -7.15 14.80
N ALA A 262 4.62 -6.19 14.88
CA ALA A 262 5.27 -5.64 13.69
C ALA A 262 6.09 -6.69 12.94
N MET A 263 6.89 -7.53 13.64
CA MET A 263 7.67 -8.61 13.04
C MET A 263 6.76 -9.62 12.33
N LYS A 264 5.65 -10.02 12.93
CA LYS A 264 4.68 -10.92 12.31
C LYS A 264 4.11 -10.35 11.01
N ILE A 265 3.74 -9.07 11.01
CA ILE A 265 3.22 -8.41 9.79
C ILE A 265 4.32 -8.34 8.73
N ILE A 266 5.55 -7.96 9.10
CA ILE A 266 6.67 -7.87 8.15
C ILE A 266 6.98 -9.25 7.55
N ASN A 267 7.03 -10.32 8.33
CA ASN A 267 7.25 -11.67 7.81
C ASN A 267 6.18 -12.04 6.78
N ARG A 268 4.91 -11.70 7.02
CA ARG A 268 3.84 -11.89 6.03
C ARG A 268 4.03 -11.03 4.78
N VAL A 269 4.46 -9.78 4.94
CA VAL A 269 4.80 -8.88 3.82
C VAL A 269 5.92 -9.47 2.97
N LEU A 270 6.87 -10.17 3.58
CA LEU A 270 8.00 -10.82 2.92
C LEU A 270 7.69 -12.28 2.48
N PHE A 271 6.47 -12.77 2.71
CA PHE A 271 6.09 -14.18 2.46
C PHE A 271 6.97 -15.18 3.20
N ARG A 272 7.51 -14.81 4.35
CA ARG A 272 8.29 -15.68 5.22
C ARG A 272 7.38 -16.52 6.09
N THR A 273 7.66 -17.81 6.18
CA THR A 273 6.86 -18.80 6.91
C THR A 273 7.73 -19.59 7.87
N PRO A 274 8.26 -18.94 8.94
CA PRO A 274 9.19 -19.56 9.86
C PRO A 274 8.54 -20.72 10.63
N ASP A 275 9.31 -21.80 10.83
CA ASP A 275 8.89 -22.97 11.58
C ASP A 275 9.96 -23.37 12.60
N LYS A 276 9.59 -23.41 13.88
CA LYS A 276 10.53 -23.70 14.98
C LYS A 276 11.20 -25.08 14.87
N GLU A 277 10.55 -26.04 14.23
CA GLU A 277 11.09 -27.38 14.04
C GLU A 277 12.25 -27.43 13.02
N HIS A 278 12.38 -26.36 12.22
CA HIS A 278 13.35 -26.23 11.14
C HIS A 278 14.40 -25.13 11.38
N PHE A 279 14.47 -24.61 12.59
CA PHE A 279 15.50 -23.62 12.96
C PHE A 279 16.86 -24.30 13.21
N LEU A 280 17.92 -23.59 12.87
CA LEU A 280 19.28 -24.07 13.10
C LEU A 280 19.71 -23.84 14.56
N PRO A 281 20.48 -24.79 15.17
CA PRO A 281 20.85 -24.72 16.58
C PRO A 281 21.79 -23.55 16.91
N ASP A 282 22.55 -23.05 15.93
CA ASP A 282 23.50 -21.96 16.02
C ASP A 282 22.90 -20.56 15.74
N MET A 283 21.58 -20.48 15.60
CA MET A 283 20.86 -19.21 15.52
C MET A 283 21.10 -18.34 16.75
N ILE A 284 20.95 -17.02 16.60
CA ILE A 284 20.92 -16.09 17.72
C ILE A 284 19.67 -16.38 18.57
N LYS A 285 19.89 -16.57 19.87
CA LYS A 285 18.81 -16.80 20.84
C LYS A 285 18.74 -15.60 21.81
N TRP A 286 17.54 -15.09 22.01
CA TRP A 286 17.29 -13.93 22.85
C TRP A 286 16.78 -14.36 24.22
N PRO A 287 17.32 -13.86 25.33
CA PRO A 287 16.88 -14.25 26.68
C PRO A 287 15.42 -13.89 26.96
N ASP A 288 14.91 -12.85 26.33
CA ASP A 288 13.53 -12.38 26.43
C ASP A 288 12.62 -12.89 25.31
N ASN A 289 13.10 -13.84 24.50
CA ASN A 289 12.34 -14.65 23.54
C ASN A 289 12.65 -16.15 23.72
N SER A 290 12.66 -16.61 24.98
CA SER A 290 13.02 -17.99 25.31
C SER A 290 11.83 -18.94 25.41
N ASP A 291 10.60 -18.42 25.50
CA ASP A 291 9.38 -19.19 25.47
C ASP A 291 9.05 -19.59 24.03
N THR A 292 9.35 -20.85 23.68
CA THR A 292 9.14 -21.39 22.32
C THR A 292 7.68 -21.61 21.96
N ASP A 293 6.76 -21.49 22.92
CA ASP A 293 5.31 -21.61 22.72
C ASP A 293 4.63 -20.22 22.64
N ALA A 294 5.39 -19.14 22.86
CA ALA A 294 4.89 -17.79 22.62
C ALA A 294 4.52 -17.61 21.14
N TRP A 295 3.36 -17.03 20.89
CA TRP A 295 2.81 -16.87 19.53
C TRP A 295 3.72 -16.09 18.57
N TYR A 296 4.62 -15.28 19.10
CA TYR A 296 5.59 -14.46 18.35
C TYR A 296 6.99 -15.09 18.27
N TYR A 297 7.24 -16.22 18.92
CA TYR A 297 8.59 -16.81 19.01
C TYR A 297 9.26 -16.98 17.64
N THR A 298 8.56 -17.62 16.71
CA THR A 298 9.09 -17.87 15.36
C THR A 298 9.31 -16.60 14.57
N ASP A 299 8.38 -15.64 14.68
CA ASP A 299 8.49 -14.37 13.99
C ASP A 299 9.68 -13.54 14.47
N VAL A 300 9.99 -13.58 15.77
CA VAL A 300 11.17 -12.91 16.34
C VAL A 300 12.46 -13.57 15.88
N GLN A 301 12.54 -14.90 15.85
CA GLN A 301 13.72 -15.61 15.37
C GLN A 301 13.98 -15.31 13.89
N GLU A 302 12.95 -15.35 13.06
CA GLU A 302 13.01 -15.01 11.64
C GLU A 302 13.51 -13.58 11.40
N ALA A 303 12.98 -12.62 12.16
CA ALA A 303 13.31 -11.21 12.02
C ALA A 303 14.75 -10.86 12.42
N THR A 304 15.39 -11.69 13.26
CA THR A 304 16.65 -11.38 13.92
C THR A 304 17.83 -12.24 13.49
N ASN A 305 17.61 -13.23 12.63
CA ASN A 305 18.65 -14.13 12.16
C ASN A 305 18.82 -14.05 10.64
N ASN A 306 20.07 -13.90 10.18
CA ASN A 306 20.39 -14.00 8.76
C ASN A 306 20.58 -15.46 8.40
N HIS A 307 19.90 -15.95 7.38
CA HIS A 307 19.98 -17.36 7.01
C HIS A 307 19.63 -17.61 5.54
N ASP A 308 20.16 -18.71 5.02
CA ASP A 308 19.69 -19.33 3.79
C ASP A 308 18.56 -20.32 4.13
N TYR A 309 17.61 -20.51 3.24
CA TYR A 309 16.47 -21.38 3.45
C TYR A 309 16.10 -22.17 2.20
N GLU A 310 15.31 -23.22 2.41
CA GLU A 310 14.62 -23.97 1.37
C GLU A 310 13.14 -24.11 1.72
N ARG A 311 12.26 -24.11 0.70
CA ARG A 311 10.83 -24.40 0.85
C ARG A 311 10.25 -24.98 -0.43
N VAL A 312 9.21 -25.79 -0.30
CA VAL A 312 8.55 -26.44 -1.44
C VAL A 312 7.75 -25.42 -2.28
N ASN A 313 7.11 -24.46 -1.63
CA ASN A 313 6.36 -23.36 -2.25
C ASN A 313 6.18 -22.21 -1.26
N ASN A 314 5.65 -21.07 -1.73
CA ASN A 314 5.49 -19.86 -0.91
C ASN A 314 4.52 -19.96 0.29
N LYS A 315 3.85 -21.11 0.48
CA LYS A 315 2.96 -21.37 1.61
C LYS A 315 3.49 -22.48 2.54
N SER A 316 4.56 -23.16 2.10
CA SER A 316 5.17 -24.21 2.92
C SER A 316 6.05 -23.58 3.99
N PRO A 317 6.19 -24.23 5.17
CA PRO A 317 7.19 -23.85 6.16
C PRO A 317 8.59 -23.80 5.53
N GLU A 318 9.42 -22.92 6.05
CA GLU A 318 10.81 -22.76 5.64
C GLU A 318 11.72 -23.65 6.47
N THR A 319 12.66 -24.28 5.81
CA THR A 319 13.75 -25.02 6.47
C THR A 319 15.01 -24.20 6.36
N TRP A 320 15.56 -23.73 7.47
CA TRP A 320 16.83 -23.01 7.48
C TRP A 320 17.98 -23.95 7.16
N THR A 321 18.80 -23.58 6.21
CA THR A 321 19.90 -24.43 5.72
C THR A 321 21.26 -23.95 6.19
N LYS A 322 21.41 -22.65 6.47
CA LYS A 322 22.69 -22.06 6.90
C LYS A 322 22.46 -20.71 7.57
N ILE A 323 23.15 -20.44 8.67
CA ILE A 323 23.27 -19.09 9.22
C ILE A 323 24.28 -18.30 8.40
N THR A 324 23.88 -17.11 7.95
CA THR A 324 24.70 -16.24 7.11
C THR A 324 25.19 -15.02 7.90
N GLN A 325 26.18 -14.31 7.34
CA GLN A 325 26.72 -13.13 8.00
C GLN A 325 25.78 -11.95 7.88
N ALA A 326 25.61 -11.21 8.97
CA ALA A 326 24.85 -9.96 8.97
C ALA A 326 25.48 -8.92 8.03
N ARG A 327 24.64 -8.20 7.32
CA ARG A 327 25.07 -7.13 6.44
C ARG A 327 25.60 -5.94 7.24
N ASP A 328 26.70 -5.36 6.79
CA ASP A 328 27.23 -4.10 7.34
C ASP A 328 26.46 -2.90 6.75
N TRP A 329 25.40 -2.50 7.47
CA TRP A 329 24.56 -1.38 7.08
C TRP A 329 25.27 -0.02 7.14
N GLN A 330 26.23 0.13 8.06
CA GLN A 330 26.99 1.38 8.18
C GLN A 330 27.94 1.55 7.00
N ALA A 331 28.60 0.48 6.57
CA ALA A 331 29.44 0.51 5.38
C ALA A 331 28.64 0.84 4.12
N LEU A 332 27.47 0.22 3.95
CA LEU A 332 26.59 0.51 2.82
C LEU A 332 26.12 1.97 2.80
N GLU A 333 25.69 2.51 3.93
CA GLU A 333 25.24 3.90 4.02
C GLU A 333 26.38 4.88 3.75
N ALA A 334 27.61 4.57 4.20
CA ALA A 334 28.79 5.37 3.90
C ALA A 334 29.14 5.35 2.41
N GLU A 335 29.04 4.18 1.75
CA GLU A 335 29.23 4.04 0.30
C GLU A 335 28.21 4.88 -0.47
N LEU A 336 26.93 4.77 -0.15
CA LEU A 336 25.86 5.54 -0.81
C LEU A 336 26.05 7.05 -0.59
N ALA A 337 26.45 7.47 0.62
CA ALA A 337 26.74 8.87 0.91
C ALA A 337 27.92 9.42 0.09
N GLN A 338 28.93 8.60 -0.15
CA GLN A 338 30.07 8.97 -1.01
C GLN A 338 29.66 9.02 -2.49
N LYS A 339 28.83 8.08 -2.94
CA LYS A 339 28.35 8.00 -4.33
C LYS A 339 27.38 9.13 -4.69
N TYR A 340 26.57 9.55 -3.72
CA TYR A 340 25.50 10.56 -3.89
C TYR A 340 25.60 11.69 -2.84
N PRO A 341 26.62 12.53 -2.88
CA PRO A 341 26.89 13.51 -1.82
C PRO A 341 25.83 14.60 -1.68
N ASN A 342 24.97 14.80 -2.69
CA ASN A 342 23.95 15.84 -2.75
C ASN A 342 22.50 15.31 -2.58
N ARG A 343 22.35 14.06 -2.27
CA ARG A 343 21.03 13.43 -2.05
C ARG A 343 20.64 13.30 -0.60
#